data_d9e28982fd8442b96350305580dbbae5
#
_entry.id   d9e28982fd8442b96350305580dbbae5
#
_cell.length_a   1.000
_cell.length_b   1.000
_cell.length_c   1.000
_cell.angle_alpha   90.00
_cell.angle_beta   90.00
_cell.angle_gamma   90.00
#
_symmetry.space_group_name_H-M   'P 1'
#
loop_
_entity.id
_entity.type
_entity.pdbx_description
1 polymer ?
#
loop_
_entity_poly.entity_id
_entity_poly.type
_entity_poly.pdbx_seq_one_letter_code
_entity_poly.pdbx_strand_id
1 'polypeptide(L)'
;MTGIELLETYPKAAKVIGEFYNNKLIDSMNDSSEGVSEEFKDMLKQQSFDNEYVAAFIDSNPRFLFDVFDENDIYINVTAFPNSLFHYSIVGDIAEVGSAETFFTRIEAEKLVIKEAFQILNNKL
;
A
#
# COMPACT_ATOMS: atom_id res chain seq x y z
N MET A 1 5.78 10.23 6.69
CA MET A 1 5.53 10.61 5.28
C MET A 1 4.06 10.44 4.97
N THR A 2 3.49 11.35 4.20
CA THR A 2 2.13 11.23 3.67
C THR A 2 2.08 10.24 2.51
N GLY A 3 0.88 9.83 2.09
CA GLY A 3 0.71 8.94 0.94
C GLY A 3 1.32 9.49 -0.33
N ILE A 4 1.14 10.78 -0.61
CA ILE A 4 1.71 11.42 -1.80
C ILE A 4 3.25 11.44 -1.75
N GLU A 5 3.83 11.71 -0.60
CA GLU A 5 5.29 11.70 -0.43
C GLU A 5 5.87 10.30 -0.67
N LEU A 6 5.20 9.25 -0.18
CA LEU A 6 5.61 7.87 -0.41
C LEU A 6 5.58 7.50 -1.89
N LEU A 7 4.51 7.86 -2.59
CA LEU A 7 4.38 7.57 -4.03
C LEU A 7 5.42 8.32 -4.86
N GLU A 8 5.72 9.55 -4.51
CA GLU A 8 6.75 10.35 -5.20
C GLU A 8 8.17 9.83 -4.92
N THR A 9 8.43 9.40 -3.70
CA THR A 9 9.75 8.90 -3.29
C THR A 9 10.05 7.52 -3.87
N TYR A 10 9.03 6.68 -4.04
CA TYR A 10 9.16 5.30 -4.50
C TYR A 10 8.36 5.07 -5.79
N PRO A 11 8.83 5.59 -6.94
CA PRO A 11 8.04 5.58 -8.19
C PRO A 11 7.74 4.19 -8.75
N LYS A 12 8.62 3.22 -8.56
CA LYS A 12 8.36 1.84 -9.02
C LYS A 12 7.26 1.19 -8.18
N ALA A 13 7.30 1.37 -6.87
CA ALA A 13 6.24 0.93 -5.98
C ALA A 13 4.92 1.64 -6.30
N ALA A 14 4.96 2.94 -6.57
CA ALA A 14 3.80 3.73 -6.94
C ALA A 14 3.09 3.16 -8.19
N LYS A 15 3.86 2.73 -9.18
CA LYS A 15 3.31 2.12 -10.39
C LYS A 15 2.54 0.83 -10.08
N VAL A 16 3.11 -0.05 -9.29
CA VAL A 16 2.47 -1.31 -8.87
C VAL A 16 1.19 -1.04 -8.09
N ILE A 17 1.23 -0.09 -7.17
CA ILE A 17 0.08 0.30 -6.35
C ILE A 17 -1.01 0.90 -7.22
N GLY A 18 -0.66 1.74 -8.18
CA GLY A 18 -1.60 2.33 -9.13
C GLY A 18 -2.28 1.28 -10.01
N GLU A 19 -1.55 0.30 -10.50
CA GLU A 19 -2.09 -0.81 -11.29
C GLU A 19 -3.06 -1.65 -10.45
N PHE A 20 -2.71 -1.96 -9.22
CA PHE A 20 -3.58 -2.71 -8.30
C PHE A 20 -4.87 -1.95 -7.99
N TYR A 21 -4.76 -0.64 -7.76
CA TYR A 21 -5.90 0.25 -7.55
C TYR A 21 -6.83 0.26 -8.77
N ASN A 22 -6.28 0.39 -9.97
CA ASN A 22 -7.03 0.37 -11.22
C ASN A 22 -7.78 -0.96 -11.39
N ASN A 23 -7.11 -2.08 -11.16
CA ASN A 23 -7.72 -3.40 -11.28
C ASN A 23 -8.88 -3.58 -10.29
N LYS A 24 -8.72 -3.09 -9.06
CA LYS A 24 -9.77 -3.14 -8.04
C LYS A 24 -11.00 -2.32 -8.44
N LEU A 25 -10.79 -1.14 -9.01
CA LEU A 25 -11.88 -0.30 -9.50
C LEU A 25 -12.64 -0.96 -10.64
N ILE A 26 -11.93 -1.54 -11.61
CA ILE A 26 -12.52 -2.25 -12.75
C ILE A 26 -13.33 -3.45 -12.28
N ASP A 27 -12.79 -4.27 -11.38
CA ASP A 27 -13.48 -5.43 -10.82
C ASP A 27 -14.76 -5.02 -10.10
N SER A 28 -14.70 -3.95 -9.30
CA SER A 28 -15.86 -3.41 -8.60
C SER A 28 -16.96 -2.95 -9.57
N MET A 29 -16.59 -2.38 -10.71
CA MET A 29 -17.53 -1.94 -11.74
C MET A 29 -18.14 -3.09 -12.52
N ASN A 30 -17.35 -4.11 -12.84
CA ASN A 30 -17.83 -5.29 -13.55
C ASN A 30 -18.86 -6.07 -12.72
N ASP A 31 -18.74 -6.03 -11.40
CA ASP A 31 -19.69 -6.64 -10.47
C ASP A 31 -21.03 -5.90 -10.41
N SER A 32 -21.10 -4.66 -10.87
CA SER A 32 -22.31 -3.83 -10.87
C SER A 32 -23.13 -3.97 -12.16
N SER A 33 -23.33 -5.14 -12.66
CA SER A 33 -24.32 -5.63 -13.67
C SER A 33 -24.56 -4.85 -14.96
N GLU A 34 -24.16 -3.60 -15.09
CA GLU A 34 -24.26 -2.82 -16.32
C GLU A 34 -22.87 -2.50 -16.85
N GLY A 35 -22.59 -2.88 -18.07
CA GLY A 35 -21.29 -2.70 -18.69
C GLY A 35 -20.80 -1.26 -18.63
N VAL A 36 -19.60 -1.08 -18.13
CA VAL A 36 -18.92 0.23 -18.13
C VAL A 36 -18.31 0.44 -19.52
N SER A 37 -18.43 1.65 -20.05
CA SER A 37 -17.87 1.99 -21.37
C SER A 37 -16.33 1.89 -21.33
N GLU A 38 -15.75 1.57 -22.50
CA GLU A 38 -14.28 1.54 -22.64
C GLU A 38 -13.66 2.92 -22.38
N GLU A 39 -14.34 4.00 -22.75
CA GLU A 39 -13.89 5.37 -22.47
C GLU A 39 -13.76 5.63 -20.97
N PHE A 40 -14.72 5.14 -20.18
CA PHE A 40 -14.70 5.28 -18.73
C PHE A 40 -13.59 4.45 -18.11
N LYS A 41 -13.35 3.22 -18.59
CA LYS A 41 -12.23 2.38 -18.15
C LYS A 41 -10.88 3.02 -18.44
N ASP A 42 -10.73 3.63 -19.61
CA ASP A 42 -9.52 4.36 -20.00
C ASP A 42 -9.27 5.57 -19.08
N MET A 43 -10.33 6.30 -18.75
CA MET A 43 -10.26 7.43 -17.82
C MET A 43 -9.81 6.98 -16.44
N LEU A 44 -10.35 5.88 -15.93
CA LEU A 44 -9.93 5.31 -14.64
C LEU A 44 -8.48 4.84 -14.66
N LYS A 45 -8.05 4.24 -15.75
CA LYS A 45 -6.65 3.82 -15.93
C LYS A 45 -5.71 5.03 -15.88
N GLN A 46 -6.08 6.15 -16.49
CA GLN A 46 -5.30 7.39 -16.39
C GLN A 46 -5.25 7.91 -14.95
N GLN A 47 -6.38 7.89 -14.24
CA GLN A 47 -6.42 8.31 -12.83
C GLN A 47 -5.53 7.46 -11.93
N SER A 48 -5.43 6.15 -12.20
CA SER A 48 -4.59 5.24 -11.41
C SER A 48 -3.09 5.53 -11.52
N PHE A 49 -2.67 6.29 -12.55
CA PHE A 49 -1.29 6.77 -12.69
C PHE A 49 -1.09 8.18 -12.11
N ASP A 50 -2.16 8.81 -11.60
CA ASP A 50 -2.07 10.09 -10.91
C ASP A 50 -1.90 9.84 -9.41
N ASN A 51 -0.72 10.19 -8.91
CA ASN A 51 -0.38 9.98 -7.50
C ASN A 51 -1.33 10.69 -6.53
N GLU A 52 -1.94 11.80 -6.91
CA GLU A 52 -2.90 12.51 -6.06
C GLU A 52 -4.15 11.67 -5.79
N TYR A 53 -4.71 11.04 -6.82
CA TYR A 53 -5.87 10.15 -6.67
C TYR A 53 -5.55 8.90 -5.86
N VAL A 54 -4.42 8.29 -6.16
CA VAL A 54 -3.98 7.08 -5.46
C VAL A 54 -3.67 7.39 -4.00
N ALA A 55 -3.01 8.51 -3.73
CA ALA A 55 -2.70 8.96 -2.37
C ALA A 55 -3.96 9.22 -1.56
N ALA A 56 -4.96 9.89 -2.14
CA ALA A 56 -6.22 10.13 -1.46
C ALA A 56 -6.94 8.82 -1.08
N PHE A 57 -6.91 7.83 -1.97
CA PHE A 57 -7.48 6.51 -1.70
C PHE A 57 -6.72 5.77 -0.58
N ILE A 58 -5.40 5.79 -0.63
CA ILE A 58 -4.54 5.15 0.39
C ILE A 58 -4.78 5.77 1.77
N ASP A 59 -4.84 7.10 1.84
CA ASP A 59 -5.04 7.81 3.10
C ASP A 59 -6.39 7.50 3.73
N SER A 60 -7.41 7.24 2.92
CA SER A 60 -8.74 6.85 3.38
C SER A 60 -8.89 5.34 3.64
N ASN A 61 -8.05 4.52 3.03
CA ASN A 61 -8.12 3.07 3.07
C ASN A 61 -6.73 2.44 3.23
N PRO A 62 -6.07 2.62 4.39
CA PRO A 62 -4.70 2.12 4.58
C PRO A 62 -4.61 0.59 4.46
N ARG A 63 -5.70 -0.13 4.72
CA ARG A 63 -5.75 -1.58 4.56
C ARG A 63 -5.45 -2.04 3.13
N PHE A 64 -5.78 -1.22 2.14
CA PHE A 64 -5.48 -1.49 0.74
C PHE A 64 -3.98 -1.70 0.50
N LEU A 65 -3.13 -0.94 1.18
CA LEU A 65 -1.67 -1.09 1.08
C LEU A 65 -1.21 -2.47 1.56
N PHE A 66 -1.77 -2.96 2.64
CA PHE A 66 -1.43 -4.30 3.14
C PHE A 66 -1.78 -5.38 2.12
N ASP A 67 -2.91 -5.24 1.42
CA ASP A 67 -3.30 -6.16 0.35
C ASP A 67 -2.31 -6.12 -0.82
N VAL A 68 -1.86 -4.94 -1.22
CA VAL A 68 -0.83 -4.79 -2.28
C VAL A 68 0.48 -5.43 -1.86
N PHE A 69 0.91 -5.21 -0.63
CA PHE A 69 2.15 -5.80 -0.13
C PHE A 69 2.05 -7.32 -0.04
N ASP A 70 0.92 -7.86 0.43
CA ASP A 70 0.68 -9.31 0.49
C ASP A 70 0.79 -9.94 -0.92
N GLU A 71 0.23 -9.31 -1.93
CA GLU A 71 0.32 -9.76 -3.33
C GLU A 71 1.76 -9.75 -3.87
N ASN A 72 2.64 -8.98 -3.26
CA ASN A 72 4.04 -8.87 -3.63
C ASN A 72 4.99 -9.59 -2.66
N ASP A 73 4.47 -10.52 -1.86
CA ASP A 73 5.22 -11.31 -0.89
C ASP A 73 5.92 -10.47 0.19
N ILE A 74 5.29 -9.37 0.59
CA ILE A 74 5.72 -8.50 1.67
C ILE A 74 4.66 -8.54 2.76
N TYR A 75 4.93 -9.28 3.84
CA TYR A 75 3.97 -9.51 4.92
C TYR A 75 4.33 -8.68 6.14
N ILE A 76 3.40 -7.79 6.51
CA ILE A 76 3.59 -6.83 7.60
C ILE A 76 2.87 -7.32 8.85
N ASN A 77 3.56 -7.32 9.97
CA ASN A 77 3.01 -7.60 11.28
C ASN A 77 3.29 -6.45 12.23
N VAL A 78 2.26 -5.98 12.92
CA VAL A 78 2.39 -5.03 14.03
C VAL A 78 1.91 -5.73 15.29
N THR A 79 2.79 -5.88 16.28
CA THR A 79 2.54 -6.66 17.48
C THR A 79 2.54 -5.74 18.69
N ALA A 80 1.54 -5.92 19.56
CA ALA A 80 1.50 -5.25 20.85
C ALA A 80 2.25 -6.07 21.90
N PHE A 81 3.11 -5.41 22.69
CA PHE A 81 3.75 -6.00 23.85
C PHE A 81 2.91 -5.79 25.12
N PRO A 82 3.10 -6.62 26.16
CA PRO A 82 2.33 -6.51 27.40
C PRO A 82 2.46 -5.18 28.13
N ASN A 83 3.51 -4.39 27.87
CA ASN A 83 3.74 -3.07 28.46
C ASN A 83 3.13 -1.91 27.66
N SER A 84 2.18 -2.20 26.77
CA SER A 84 1.50 -1.23 25.89
C SER A 84 2.42 -0.57 24.86
N LEU A 85 3.52 -1.21 24.49
CA LEU A 85 4.38 -0.80 23.39
C LEU A 85 4.10 -1.65 22.15
N PHE A 86 4.40 -1.08 20.98
CA PHE A 86 4.18 -1.73 19.70
C PHE A 86 5.50 -1.94 18.96
N HIS A 87 5.56 -3.01 18.23
CA HIS A 87 6.70 -3.42 17.43
C HIS A 87 6.20 -3.94 16.10
N TYR A 88 6.94 -3.73 15.03
CA TYR A 88 6.59 -4.28 13.73
C TYR A 88 7.64 -5.24 13.20
N SER A 89 7.22 -6.11 12.30
CA SER A 89 8.11 -6.93 11.48
C SER A 89 7.59 -7.04 10.06
N ILE A 90 8.51 -7.21 9.12
CA ILE A 90 8.22 -7.48 7.72
C ILE A 90 8.86 -8.81 7.37
N VAL A 91 8.05 -9.75 6.87
CA VAL A 91 8.52 -11.05 6.41
C VAL A 91 8.30 -11.09 4.89
N GLY A 92 9.30 -11.50 4.15
CA GLY A 92 9.22 -11.62 2.69
C GLY A 92 10.00 -12.82 2.19
N ASP A 93 10.04 -12.97 0.87
CA ASP A 93 10.80 -14.03 0.20
C ASP A 93 12.31 -13.86 0.32
N ILE A 94 12.79 -12.68 0.72
CA ILE A 94 14.22 -12.35 0.77
C ILE A 94 14.75 -12.29 2.21
N ALA A 95 14.01 -11.67 3.14
CA ALA A 95 14.48 -11.44 4.49
C ALA A 95 13.34 -11.10 5.45
N GLU A 96 13.59 -11.34 6.73
CA GLU A 96 12.78 -10.84 7.82
C GLU A 96 13.43 -9.56 8.35
N VAL A 97 12.64 -8.49 8.45
CA VAL A 97 13.10 -7.21 9.01
C VAL A 97 12.20 -6.87 10.19
N GLY A 98 12.81 -6.70 11.37
CA GLY A 98 12.12 -6.26 12.57
C GLY A 98 12.43 -4.81 12.87
N SER A 99 11.56 -4.13 13.62
CA SER A 99 11.84 -2.78 14.09
C SER A 99 12.92 -2.82 15.18
N ALA A 100 13.90 -1.91 15.08
CA ALA A 100 14.92 -1.72 16.11
C ALA A 100 14.37 -0.99 17.34
N GLU A 101 13.22 -0.33 17.19
CA GLU A 101 12.59 0.50 18.20
C GLU A 101 11.17 0.00 18.51
N THR A 102 10.68 0.37 19.67
CA THR A 102 9.28 0.19 20.05
C THR A 102 8.54 1.53 19.95
N PHE A 103 7.24 1.46 19.78
CA PHE A 103 6.38 2.63 19.56
C PHE A 103 5.27 2.68 20.61
N PHE A 104 4.85 3.89 20.97
CA PHE A 104 3.79 4.07 21.96
C PHE A 104 2.40 3.80 21.38
N THR A 105 2.22 3.92 20.07
CA THR A 105 0.94 3.68 19.41
C THR A 105 1.09 2.75 18.22
N ARG A 106 0.02 2.03 17.90
CA ARG A 106 -0.05 1.20 16.71
C ARG A 106 0.12 2.04 15.43
N ILE A 107 -0.46 3.24 15.41
CA ILE A 107 -0.40 4.15 14.26
C ILE A 107 1.04 4.55 13.93
N GLU A 108 1.85 4.85 14.95
CA GLU A 108 3.26 5.17 14.77
C GLU A 108 4.03 4.00 14.15
N ALA A 109 3.82 2.79 14.67
CA ALA A 109 4.43 1.58 14.15
C ALA A 109 4.00 1.31 12.71
N GLU A 110 2.71 1.46 12.42
CA GLU A 110 2.17 1.26 11.06
C GLU A 110 2.75 2.25 10.05
N LYS A 111 2.89 3.51 10.40
CA LYS A 111 3.49 4.53 9.52
C LYS A 111 4.91 4.19 9.12
N LEU A 112 5.72 3.75 10.05
CA LEU A 112 7.11 3.38 9.76
C LEU A 112 7.22 2.08 8.98
N VAL A 113 6.42 1.08 9.31
CA VAL A 113 6.45 -0.20 8.58
C VAL A 113 5.97 -0.03 7.15
N ILE A 114 4.98 0.82 6.91
CA ILE A 114 4.52 1.13 5.56
C ILE A 114 5.63 1.77 4.74
N LYS A 115 6.36 2.73 5.31
CA LYS A 115 7.51 3.36 4.65
C LYS A 115 8.58 2.32 4.26
N GLU A 116 8.93 1.43 5.18
CA GLU A 116 9.90 0.36 4.89
C GLU A 116 9.38 -0.60 3.82
N ALA A 117 8.10 -0.94 3.85
CA ALA A 117 7.48 -1.80 2.84
C ALA A 117 7.51 -1.16 1.45
N PHE A 118 7.25 0.13 1.34
CA PHE A 118 7.42 0.88 0.09
C PHE A 118 8.84 0.78 -0.44
N GLN A 119 9.82 0.96 0.42
CA GLN A 119 11.24 0.86 0.04
C GLN A 119 11.59 -0.53 -0.46
N ILE A 120 11.15 -1.57 0.24
CA ILE A 120 11.37 -2.96 -0.15
C ILE A 120 10.72 -3.25 -1.50
N LEU A 121 9.47 -2.86 -1.69
CA LEU A 121 8.75 -3.06 -2.94
C LEU A 121 9.45 -2.34 -4.09
N ASN A 122 9.85 -1.10 -3.89
CA ASN A 122 10.54 -0.30 -4.91
C ASN A 122 11.87 -0.91 -5.32
N ASN A 123 12.63 -1.45 -4.36
CA ASN A 123 13.94 -2.07 -4.61
C ASN A 123 13.82 -3.46 -5.25
N LYS A 124 12.71 -4.15 -5.01
CA LYS A 124 12.41 -5.47 -5.58
C LYS A 124 12.11 -5.40 -7.08
N LEU A 125 11.63 -4.26 -7.53
CA LEU A 125 11.26 -4.00 -8.92
C LEU A 125 12.45 -3.41 -9.70
#